data_d87728dc4626ab5c607a5ee3f07af40f
#
_entry.id   d87728dc4626ab5c607a5ee3f07af40f
#
_cell.length_a   1.000
_cell.length_b   1.000
_cell.length_c   1.000
_cell.angle_alpha   90.00
_cell.angle_beta   90.00
_cell.angle_gamma   90.00
#
_symmetry.space_group_name_H-M   'P 1'
#
loop_
_entity.id
_entity.type
_entity.pdbx_description
1 polymer ?
#
loop_
_entity_poly.entity_id
_entity_poly.type
_entity_poly.pdbx_seq_one_letter_code
_entity_poly.pdbx_strand_id
1 'polypeptide(L)'
;MTQDKPKQEFAIRNSKSEIVFDNVSKFYGEILGVNRVSLAIPPGITSLVGPNGAGKTTLMNLMTGLLRPTRGRVTVLGVPTDRPEELFRKVGYCSQFDSFPRGLTGREFIKSFLLVSGIGKNDADSWTEKALDRISLLDAADRRIGAYSKGMRQRLRLAQSIAHRPKVLILDEPLNGLDPIVRAETIGLFRKLAGEGLHLIISSHILHEVDMMSDRVVLLNNGYVVAEGGIHGVRDEMETHPMQILIRCDRPAMLASRMFAENDVVEAHLHEDRGGLFVKTREPDRFYLLLNEIVAQGEINVESIAPIDDDLSAVYQYLIGSEGSA
;
A
#
# COMPACT_ATOMS: atom_id res chain seq x y z
N MET A 1 -2.27 -29.87 31.57
CA MET A 1 -0.90 -29.80 30.95
C MET A 1 -0.99 -28.90 29.75
N THR A 2 -0.80 -27.63 29.97
CA THR A 2 -0.82 -26.55 28.98
C THR A 2 0.54 -26.53 28.28
N GLN A 3 0.58 -26.86 27.00
CA GLN A 3 1.80 -26.77 26.20
C GLN A 3 2.03 -25.29 25.88
N ASP A 4 3.10 -24.76 26.46
CA ASP A 4 3.69 -23.46 26.19
C ASP A 4 4.23 -23.48 24.74
N LYS A 5 3.61 -22.69 23.83
CA LYS A 5 4.16 -22.44 22.50
C LYS A 5 5.45 -21.62 22.67
N PRO A 6 6.55 -21.98 22.02
CA PRO A 6 7.79 -21.23 22.15
C PRO A 6 7.59 -19.81 21.63
N LYS A 7 7.83 -18.82 22.50
CA LYS A 7 8.03 -17.43 22.12
C LYS A 7 9.20 -17.39 21.14
N GLN A 8 8.95 -17.11 19.87
CA GLN A 8 10.01 -16.75 18.96
C GLN A 8 10.64 -15.44 19.47
N GLU A 9 11.79 -15.55 20.12
CA GLU A 9 12.67 -14.43 20.34
C GLU A 9 13.07 -13.86 18.99
N PHE A 10 12.50 -12.72 18.63
CA PHE A 10 12.95 -11.91 17.51
C PHE A 10 14.37 -11.45 17.83
N ALA A 11 15.35 -12.17 17.35
CA ALA A 11 16.72 -11.70 17.33
C ALA A 11 16.75 -10.47 16.42
N ILE A 12 16.76 -9.27 17.03
CA ILE A 12 16.95 -7.99 16.36
C ILE A 12 18.28 -8.06 15.63
N ARG A 13 18.26 -8.44 14.36
CA ARG A 13 19.41 -8.30 13.47
C ARG A 13 19.59 -6.81 13.24
N ASN A 14 20.53 -6.20 13.96
CA ASN A 14 20.97 -4.83 13.76
C ASN A 14 21.70 -4.69 12.42
N SER A 15 20.97 -4.78 11.31
CA SER A 15 21.48 -4.43 10.00
C SER A 15 21.32 -2.91 9.82
N LYS A 16 22.42 -2.22 9.48
CA LYS A 16 22.43 -0.76 9.22
C LYS A 16 21.56 -0.35 8.02
N SER A 17 20.92 -1.31 7.36
CA SER A 17 20.10 -1.13 6.17
C SER A 17 18.61 -1.37 6.40
N GLU A 18 18.17 -1.52 7.65
CA GLU A 18 16.78 -1.84 7.99
C GLU A 18 16.08 -0.66 8.67
N ILE A 19 14.73 -0.68 8.61
CA ILE A 19 13.87 0.14 9.44
C ILE A 19 13.37 -0.76 10.57
N VAL A 20 13.64 -0.39 11.82
CA VAL A 20 13.32 -1.23 12.98
C VAL A 20 12.39 -0.50 13.93
N PHE A 21 11.29 -1.16 14.26
CA PHE A 21 10.39 -0.81 15.35
C PHE A 21 10.63 -1.78 16.51
N ASP A 22 10.92 -1.27 17.69
CA ASP A 22 11.15 -2.04 18.91
C ASP A 22 10.06 -1.71 19.93
N ASN A 23 9.05 -2.58 20.02
CA ASN A 23 7.90 -2.49 20.93
C ASN A 23 7.22 -1.11 20.93
N VAL A 24 6.94 -0.59 19.74
CA VAL A 24 6.49 0.78 19.53
C VAL A 24 5.00 0.91 19.74
N SER A 25 4.60 1.88 20.59
CA SER A 25 3.20 2.31 20.71
C SER A 25 3.10 3.82 20.55
N LYS A 26 2.03 4.27 19.89
CA LYS A 26 1.69 5.69 19.74
C LYS A 26 0.23 5.92 20.10
N PHE A 27 0.01 6.80 21.08
CA PHE A 27 -1.30 7.28 21.47
C PHE A 27 -1.44 8.77 21.17
N TYR A 28 -2.62 9.19 20.77
CA TYR A 28 -3.04 10.58 20.61
C TYR A 28 -4.08 10.90 21.72
N GLY A 29 -3.59 11.23 22.91
CA GLY A 29 -4.43 11.23 24.10
C GLY A 29 -4.90 9.81 24.40
N GLU A 30 -6.22 9.57 24.39
CA GLU A 30 -6.85 8.27 24.60
C GLU A 30 -6.98 7.45 23.30
N ILE A 31 -6.77 8.07 22.13
CA ILE A 31 -6.91 7.38 20.84
C ILE A 31 -5.65 6.62 20.50
N LEU A 32 -5.82 5.32 20.20
CA LEU A 32 -4.74 4.47 19.74
C LEU A 32 -4.39 4.77 18.28
N GLY A 33 -3.13 5.08 18.02
CA GLY A 33 -2.59 5.13 16.66
C GLY A 33 -1.97 3.81 16.23
N VAL A 34 -0.98 3.30 17.01
CA VAL A 34 -0.39 1.96 16.85
C VAL A 34 0.01 1.39 18.21
N ASN A 35 0.02 0.06 18.34
CA ASN A 35 0.30 -0.60 19.62
C ASN A 35 1.28 -1.77 19.50
N ARG A 36 2.33 -1.72 20.32
CA ARG A 36 3.33 -2.80 20.51
C ARG A 36 3.90 -3.33 19.20
N VAL A 37 4.12 -2.45 18.22
CA VAL A 37 4.70 -2.84 16.94
C VAL A 37 6.17 -3.20 17.15
N SER A 38 6.52 -4.45 16.83
CA SER A 38 7.89 -4.97 16.75
C SER A 38 8.07 -5.51 15.32
N LEU A 39 8.83 -4.79 14.50
CA LEU A 39 8.89 -5.02 13.06
C LEU A 39 10.28 -4.62 12.54
N ALA A 40 10.86 -5.43 11.67
CA ALA A 40 12.08 -5.12 10.94
C ALA A 40 11.81 -5.15 9.43
N ILE A 41 11.91 -3.99 8.78
CA ILE A 41 11.65 -3.86 7.35
C ILE A 41 13.00 -3.82 6.61
N PRO A 42 13.32 -4.86 5.82
CA PRO A 42 14.55 -4.93 5.03
C PRO A 42 14.50 -4.00 3.81
N PRO A 43 15.64 -3.76 3.13
CA PRO A 43 15.68 -3.03 1.86
C PRO A 43 14.79 -3.68 0.79
N GLY A 44 14.32 -2.86 -0.16
CA GLY A 44 13.40 -3.23 -1.23
C GLY A 44 12.12 -2.42 -1.17
N ILE A 45 11.05 -2.91 -1.77
CA ILE A 45 9.73 -2.27 -1.72
C ILE A 45 8.86 -3.00 -0.70
N THR A 46 8.46 -2.29 0.35
CA THR A 46 7.51 -2.79 1.34
C THR A 46 6.23 -1.97 1.32
N SER A 47 5.10 -2.62 1.17
CA SER A 47 3.78 -1.98 1.26
C SER A 47 3.19 -2.12 2.65
N LEU A 48 2.74 -0.99 3.20
CA LEU A 48 1.88 -0.93 4.38
C LEU A 48 0.43 -0.94 3.93
N VAL A 49 -0.29 -1.96 4.32
CA VAL A 49 -1.61 -2.26 3.81
C VAL A 49 -2.62 -2.30 4.95
N GLY A 50 -3.81 -1.73 4.71
CA GLY A 50 -4.87 -1.71 5.72
C GLY A 50 -5.92 -0.64 5.47
N PRO A 51 -7.11 -0.74 6.09
CA PRO A 51 -8.17 0.24 5.94
C PRO A 51 -7.77 1.63 6.45
N ASN A 52 -8.62 2.60 6.22
CA ASN A 52 -8.48 3.92 6.81
C ASN A 52 -8.54 3.81 8.33
N GLY A 53 -7.61 4.48 9.02
CA GLY A 53 -7.49 4.39 10.47
C GLY A 53 -6.68 3.19 10.99
N ALA A 54 -6.21 2.27 10.15
CA ALA A 54 -5.40 1.12 10.57
C ALA A 54 -4.05 1.46 11.21
N GLY A 55 -3.56 2.71 11.07
CA GLY A 55 -2.28 3.14 11.63
C GLY A 55 -1.15 3.34 10.60
N LYS A 56 -1.41 3.19 9.29
CA LYS A 56 -0.42 3.35 8.21
C LYS A 56 0.33 4.67 8.29
N THR A 57 -0.39 5.80 8.23
CA THR A 57 0.19 7.15 8.33
C THR A 57 0.90 7.38 9.68
N THR A 58 0.40 6.77 10.76
CA THR A 58 1.09 6.84 12.07
C THR A 58 2.46 6.17 12.02
N LEU A 59 2.57 4.96 11.47
CA LEU A 59 3.86 4.28 11.29
C LEU A 59 4.79 5.09 10.40
N MET A 60 4.30 5.63 9.28
CA MET A 60 5.10 6.47 8.40
C MET A 60 5.62 7.73 9.09
N ASN A 61 4.78 8.41 9.85
CA ASN A 61 5.19 9.59 10.61
C ASN A 61 6.18 9.27 11.74
N LEU A 62 6.11 8.07 12.31
CA LEU A 62 7.12 7.59 13.27
C LEU A 62 8.46 7.31 12.58
N MET A 63 8.46 6.72 11.37
CA MET A 63 9.69 6.49 10.58
C MET A 63 10.34 7.78 10.11
N THR A 64 9.55 8.81 9.79
CA THR A 64 10.07 10.12 9.36
C THR A 64 10.51 11.02 10.51
N GLY A 65 10.25 10.62 11.78
CA GLY A 65 10.53 11.47 12.94
C GLY A 65 9.55 12.65 13.12
N LEU A 66 8.50 12.75 12.28
CA LEU A 66 7.42 13.74 12.44
C LEU A 66 6.58 13.47 13.69
N LEU A 67 6.54 12.21 14.13
CA LEU A 67 5.94 11.79 15.38
C LEU A 67 6.96 11.09 16.25
N ARG A 68 6.88 11.34 17.56
CA ARG A 68 7.61 10.56 18.56
C ARG A 68 6.72 9.43 19.09
N PRO A 69 7.26 8.22 19.27
CA PRO A 69 6.52 7.14 19.90
C PRO A 69 6.18 7.50 21.35
N THR A 70 5.04 6.99 21.85
CA THR A 70 4.69 7.07 23.27
C THR A 70 5.49 6.04 24.09
N ARG A 71 5.77 4.87 23.48
CA ARG A 71 6.60 3.80 24.02
C ARG A 71 7.42 3.16 22.91
N GLY A 72 8.55 2.57 23.28
CA GLY A 72 9.44 1.89 22.34
C GLY A 72 10.35 2.84 21.57
N ARG A 73 11.01 2.32 20.55
CA ARG A 73 11.98 3.05 19.73
C ARG A 73 11.85 2.70 18.27
N VAL A 74 12.05 3.70 17.40
CA VAL A 74 12.15 3.50 15.94
C VAL A 74 13.54 3.93 15.49
N THR A 75 14.15 3.13 14.62
CA THR A 75 15.40 3.47 13.94
C THR A 75 15.26 3.27 12.43
N VAL A 76 15.86 4.15 11.65
CA VAL A 76 15.90 4.07 10.19
C VAL A 76 17.35 4.10 9.75
N LEU A 77 17.82 3.05 9.11
CA LEU A 77 19.23 2.87 8.72
C LEU A 77 20.20 3.08 9.90
N GLY A 78 19.82 2.57 11.07
CA GLY A 78 20.56 2.72 12.32
C GLY A 78 20.49 4.11 12.98
N VAL A 79 19.75 5.07 12.40
CA VAL A 79 19.53 6.40 12.98
C VAL A 79 18.24 6.39 13.80
N PRO A 80 18.26 6.73 15.10
CA PRO A 80 17.06 6.93 15.88
C PRO A 80 16.22 8.09 15.32
N THR A 81 14.88 7.92 15.28
CA THR A 81 13.99 8.91 14.69
C THR A 81 13.82 10.18 15.54
N ASP A 82 14.37 10.23 16.72
CA ASP A 82 14.48 11.44 17.57
C ASP A 82 15.68 12.34 17.20
N ARG A 83 16.47 11.95 16.16
CA ARG A 83 17.56 12.74 15.58
C ARG A 83 17.21 13.27 14.18
N PRO A 84 16.35 14.29 14.09
CA PRO A 84 15.78 14.72 12.80
C PRO A 84 16.85 15.21 11.81
N GLU A 85 17.92 15.86 12.27
CA GLU A 85 18.96 16.38 11.38
C GLU A 85 19.72 15.29 10.60
N GLU A 86 19.99 14.14 11.25
CA GLU A 86 20.60 12.99 10.61
C GLU A 86 19.60 12.25 9.73
N LEU A 87 18.35 12.17 10.20
CA LEU A 87 17.28 11.41 9.57
C LEU A 87 16.84 12.04 8.24
N PHE A 88 16.60 13.35 8.20
CA PHE A 88 16.11 14.06 7.03
C PHE A 88 17.07 14.05 5.85
N ARG A 89 18.36 13.80 6.07
CA ARG A 89 19.32 13.57 4.99
C ARG A 89 19.19 12.20 4.34
N LYS A 90 18.57 11.24 5.03
CA LYS A 90 18.47 9.83 4.59
C LYS A 90 17.07 9.43 4.16
N VAL A 91 16.06 10.19 4.59
CA VAL A 91 14.65 9.85 4.38
C VAL A 91 13.97 10.93 3.54
N GLY A 92 13.34 10.51 2.45
CA GLY A 92 12.39 11.32 1.69
C GLY A 92 10.96 10.94 2.10
N TYR A 93 10.08 11.93 2.16
CA TYR A 93 8.68 11.70 2.51
C TYR A 93 7.75 12.40 1.53
N CYS A 94 6.83 11.65 0.95
CA CYS A 94 5.73 12.14 0.14
C CYS A 94 4.42 11.88 0.89
N SER A 95 3.88 12.92 1.51
CA SER A 95 2.62 12.83 2.27
C SER A 95 1.41 12.79 1.35
N GLN A 96 0.26 12.39 1.86
CA GLN A 96 -1.01 12.38 1.12
C GLN A 96 -1.54 13.79 0.76
N PHE A 97 -1.10 14.84 1.47
CA PHE A 97 -1.62 16.20 1.29
C PHE A 97 -1.13 16.87 0.00
N ASP A 98 -2.07 17.38 -0.81
CA ASP A 98 -1.81 18.10 -2.06
C ASP A 98 -1.80 19.63 -1.80
N SER A 99 -0.82 20.08 -1.01
CA SER A 99 -0.66 21.51 -0.69
C SER A 99 0.69 22.03 -1.17
N PHE A 100 0.65 23.07 -1.98
CA PHE A 100 1.84 23.78 -2.49
C PHE A 100 1.77 25.25 -2.17
N PRO A 101 2.93 25.92 -1.96
CA PRO A 101 3.01 27.36 -1.85
C PRO A 101 2.45 28.03 -3.12
N ARG A 102 1.63 29.08 -2.94
CA ARG A 102 1.03 29.80 -4.08
C ARG A 102 2.09 30.53 -4.87
N GLY A 103 1.93 30.54 -6.19
CA GLY A 103 2.71 31.38 -7.10
C GLY A 103 4.06 30.80 -7.55
N LEU A 104 4.55 29.71 -6.96
CA LEU A 104 5.81 29.08 -7.36
C LEU A 104 5.65 28.27 -8.64
N THR A 105 6.74 28.19 -9.40
CA THR A 105 6.95 27.19 -10.46
C THR A 105 7.44 25.88 -9.86
N GLY A 106 7.37 24.78 -10.64
CA GLY A 106 7.91 23.49 -10.20
C GLY A 106 9.41 23.57 -9.88
N ARG A 107 10.18 24.27 -10.70
CA ARG A 107 11.62 24.51 -10.52
C ARG A 107 11.90 25.27 -9.21
N GLU A 108 11.23 26.40 -9.00
CA GLU A 108 11.39 27.21 -7.79
C GLU A 108 11.06 26.43 -6.53
N PHE A 109 10.01 25.60 -6.58
CA PHE A 109 9.59 24.78 -5.45
C PHE A 109 10.65 23.76 -5.05
N ILE A 110 11.16 22.95 -6.00
CA ILE A 110 12.20 21.94 -5.72
C ILE A 110 13.50 22.62 -5.27
N LYS A 111 13.92 23.70 -5.96
CA LYS A 111 15.13 24.43 -5.58
C LYS A 111 15.04 25.01 -4.17
N SER A 112 13.90 25.61 -3.81
CA SER A 112 13.68 26.16 -2.47
C SER A 112 13.75 25.08 -1.40
N PHE A 113 13.17 23.91 -1.66
CA PHE A 113 13.24 22.77 -0.77
C PHE A 113 14.70 22.29 -0.56
N LEU A 114 15.49 22.17 -1.61
CA LEU A 114 16.90 21.77 -1.53
C LEU A 114 17.74 22.79 -0.73
N LEU A 115 17.51 24.08 -0.93
CA LEU A 115 18.20 25.13 -0.18
C LEU A 115 17.87 25.07 1.32
N VAL A 116 16.59 24.88 1.67
CA VAL A 116 16.16 24.70 3.07
C VAL A 116 16.74 23.40 3.67
N SER A 117 16.93 22.37 2.86
CA SER A 117 17.57 21.11 3.27
C SER A 117 19.08 21.21 3.43
N GLY A 118 19.67 22.42 3.23
CA GLY A 118 21.10 22.69 3.43
C GLY A 118 21.97 22.36 2.22
N ILE A 119 21.39 22.13 1.04
CA ILE A 119 22.14 21.94 -0.21
C ILE A 119 22.64 23.30 -0.71
N GLY A 120 23.91 23.38 -1.07
CA GLY A 120 24.52 24.62 -1.60
C GLY A 120 23.87 25.08 -2.90
N LYS A 121 23.88 26.39 -3.15
CA LYS A 121 23.21 26.98 -4.32
C LYS A 121 23.65 26.34 -5.66
N ASN A 122 24.95 26.08 -5.83
CA ASN A 122 25.49 25.52 -7.07
C ASN A 122 24.98 24.09 -7.32
N ASP A 123 24.83 23.29 -6.27
CA ASP A 123 24.31 21.93 -6.36
C ASP A 123 22.79 21.92 -6.50
N ALA A 124 22.09 22.85 -5.84
CA ALA A 124 20.63 22.92 -5.82
C ALA A 124 20.03 23.05 -7.24
N ASP A 125 20.67 23.82 -8.15
CA ASP A 125 20.21 23.96 -9.54
C ASP A 125 20.33 22.63 -10.29
N SER A 126 21.50 22.00 -10.26
CA SER A 126 21.74 20.71 -10.90
C SER A 126 20.86 19.58 -10.33
N TRP A 127 20.64 19.56 -9.02
CA TRP A 127 19.80 18.55 -8.38
C TRP A 127 18.32 18.79 -8.67
N THR A 128 17.89 20.04 -8.79
CA THR A 128 16.53 20.39 -9.20
C THR A 128 16.22 19.84 -10.58
N GLU A 129 17.10 20.09 -11.56
CA GLU A 129 16.92 19.58 -12.92
C GLU A 129 16.86 18.06 -12.97
N LYS A 130 17.81 17.39 -12.30
CA LYS A 130 17.81 15.92 -12.21
C LYS A 130 16.56 15.35 -11.55
N ALA A 131 16.04 16.01 -10.50
CA ALA A 131 14.83 15.57 -9.84
C ALA A 131 13.59 15.73 -10.74
N LEU A 132 13.48 16.84 -11.47
CA LEU A 132 12.38 17.11 -12.41
C LEU A 132 12.43 16.20 -13.64
N ASP A 133 13.62 15.97 -14.20
CA ASP A 133 13.83 15.05 -15.32
C ASP A 133 13.41 13.63 -14.96
N ARG A 134 13.80 13.16 -13.77
CA ARG A 134 13.52 11.81 -13.29
C ARG A 134 12.04 11.46 -13.20
N ILE A 135 11.19 12.47 -13.06
CA ILE A 135 9.71 12.31 -12.96
C ILE A 135 9.00 12.90 -14.19
N SER A 136 9.75 13.17 -15.28
CA SER A 136 9.23 13.69 -16.55
C SER A 136 8.44 15.01 -16.41
N LEU A 137 8.96 15.95 -15.61
CA LEU A 137 8.37 17.28 -15.43
C LEU A 137 9.31 18.42 -15.87
N LEU A 138 10.45 18.12 -16.52
CA LEU A 138 11.43 19.14 -16.91
C LEU A 138 10.82 20.15 -17.87
N ASP A 139 10.05 19.71 -18.88
CA ASP A 139 9.40 20.59 -19.87
C ASP A 139 8.33 21.51 -19.26
N ALA A 140 7.79 21.15 -18.10
CA ALA A 140 6.82 21.95 -17.39
C ALA A 140 7.39 22.67 -16.16
N ALA A 141 8.72 22.58 -15.95
CA ALA A 141 9.39 23.06 -14.75
C ALA A 141 9.12 24.53 -14.43
N ASP A 142 9.03 25.36 -15.46
CA ASP A 142 8.89 26.82 -15.34
C ASP A 142 7.42 27.29 -15.39
N ARG A 143 6.46 26.37 -15.51
CA ARG A 143 5.03 26.64 -15.34
C ARG A 143 4.68 26.74 -13.86
N ARG A 144 3.73 27.62 -13.52
CA ARG A 144 3.22 27.73 -12.14
C ARG A 144 2.51 26.45 -11.72
N ILE A 145 2.77 25.98 -10.49
CA ILE A 145 2.19 24.73 -9.94
C ILE A 145 0.66 24.76 -9.95
N GLY A 146 0.05 25.93 -9.80
CA GLY A 146 -1.40 26.11 -9.90
C GLY A 146 -2.01 25.71 -11.26
N ALA A 147 -1.18 25.66 -12.33
CA ALA A 147 -1.57 25.21 -13.67
C ALA A 147 -1.27 23.72 -13.93
N TYR A 148 -0.75 22.98 -12.94
CA TYR A 148 -0.45 21.55 -13.06
C TYR A 148 -1.74 20.72 -12.91
N SER A 149 -1.82 19.63 -13.70
CA SER A 149 -2.81 18.58 -13.46
C SER A 149 -2.57 17.88 -12.11
N LYS A 150 -3.53 17.09 -11.64
CA LYS A 150 -3.38 16.31 -10.42
C LYS A 150 -2.16 15.38 -10.50
N GLY A 151 -2.00 14.66 -11.62
CA GLY A 151 -0.83 13.79 -11.84
C GLY A 151 0.50 14.53 -11.87
N MET A 152 0.55 15.74 -12.48
CA MET A 152 1.76 16.58 -12.46
C MET A 152 2.10 17.03 -11.04
N ARG A 153 1.11 17.43 -10.22
CA ARG A 153 1.34 17.79 -8.82
C ARG A 153 1.85 16.59 -8.02
N GLN A 154 1.28 15.41 -8.22
CA GLN A 154 1.75 14.18 -7.57
C GLN A 154 3.21 13.86 -7.95
N ARG A 155 3.57 13.95 -9.24
CA ARG A 155 4.95 13.78 -9.69
C ARG A 155 5.88 14.83 -9.07
N LEU A 156 5.45 16.08 -8.96
CA LEU A 156 6.26 17.14 -8.34
C LEU A 156 6.54 16.85 -6.85
N ARG A 157 5.58 16.31 -6.10
CA ARG A 157 5.79 15.86 -4.70
C ARG A 157 6.77 14.71 -4.62
N LEU A 158 6.68 13.77 -5.55
CA LEU A 158 7.66 12.70 -5.66
C LEU A 158 9.05 13.27 -5.96
N ALA A 159 9.17 14.26 -6.90
CA ALA A 159 10.43 14.94 -7.16
C ALA A 159 11.00 15.58 -5.89
N GLN A 160 10.18 16.29 -5.11
CA GLN A 160 10.58 16.89 -3.84
C GLN A 160 11.15 15.83 -2.88
N SER A 161 10.46 14.69 -2.74
CA SER A 161 10.85 13.65 -1.80
C SER A 161 12.16 12.93 -2.16
N ILE A 162 12.56 12.94 -3.45
CA ILE A 162 13.80 12.32 -3.93
C ILE A 162 14.93 13.32 -4.23
N ALA A 163 14.63 14.62 -4.28
CA ALA A 163 15.57 15.66 -4.75
C ALA A 163 16.89 15.70 -3.96
N HIS A 164 16.82 15.49 -2.64
CA HIS A 164 17.99 15.49 -1.74
C HIS A 164 18.70 14.12 -1.68
N ARG A 165 18.35 13.20 -2.60
CA ARG A 165 18.96 11.87 -2.76
C ARG A 165 18.89 11.01 -1.49
N PRO A 166 17.71 10.78 -0.94
CA PRO A 166 17.54 9.94 0.24
C PRO A 166 17.94 8.48 -0.04
N LYS A 167 18.09 7.70 1.02
CA LYS A 167 18.26 6.23 0.95
C LYS A 167 16.97 5.47 1.22
N VAL A 168 16.02 6.10 1.90
CA VAL A 168 14.69 5.59 2.16
C VAL A 168 13.67 6.59 1.63
N LEU A 169 12.65 6.10 0.95
CA LEU A 169 11.55 6.90 0.44
C LEU A 169 10.23 6.36 1.03
N ILE A 170 9.52 7.23 1.74
CA ILE A 170 8.24 6.91 2.37
C ILE A 170 7.15 7.64 1.61
N LEU A 171 6.14 6.89 1.12
CA LEU A 171 5.09 7.37 0.22
C LEU A 171 3.72 7.03 0.81
N ASP A 172 2.97 8.04 1.24
CA ASP A 172 1.64 7.86 1.81
C ASP A 172 0.57 7.98 0.72
N GLU A 173 -0.03 6.85 0.35
CA GLU A 173 -1.04 6.68 -0.69
C GLU A 173 -0.69 7.38 -2.02
N PRO A 174 0.49 7.12 -2.61
CA PRO A 174 1.00 7.89 -3.75
C PRO A 174 0.22 7.68 -5.04
N LEU A 175 -0.56 6.61 -5.16
CA LEU A 175 -1.33 6.25 -6.36
C LEU A 175 -2.79 6.73 -6.29
N ASN A 176 -3.22 7.29 -5.15
CA ASN A 176 -4.61 7.64 -4.92
C ASN A 176 -5.09 8.74 -5.88
N GLY A 177 -6.18 8.43 -6.59
CA GLY A 177 -6.85 9.35 -7.53
C GLY A 177 -6.02 9.69 -8.77
N LEU A 178 -5.04 8.86 -9.14
CA LEU A 178 -4.42 8.85 -10.46
C LEU A 178 -5.27 8.04 -11.44
N ASP A 179 -5.27 8.47 -12.70
CA ASP A 179 -5.83 7.66 -13.77
C ASP A 179 -5.00 6.38 -14.02
N PRO A 180 -5.56 5.33 -14.65
CA PRO A 180 -4.87 4.04 -14.80
C PRO A 180 -3.51 4.12 -15.51
N ILE A 181 -3.36 5.00 -16.50
CA ILE A 181 -2.12 5.13 -17.26
C ILE A 181 -1.03 5.75 -16.38
N VAL A 182 -1.32 6.89 -15.74
CA VAL A 182 -0.37 7.58 -14.85
C VAL A 182 -0.02 6.70 -13.64
N ARG A 183 -0.96 5.89 -13.16
CA ARG A 183 -0.74 4.92 -12.09
C ARG A 183 0.28 3.86 -12.51
N ALA A 184 0.11 3.23 -13.68
CA ALA A 184 1.05 2.23 -14.20
C ALA A 184 2.46 2.82 -14.40
N GLU A 185 2.57 4.04 -14.96
CA GLU A 185 3.84 4.75 -15.09
C GLU A 185 4.51 5.01 -13.74
N THR A 186 3.72 5.39 -12.73
CA THR A 186 4.21 5.67 -11.37
C THR A 186 4.72 4.39 -10.69
N ILE A 187 4.02 3.25 -10.85
CA ILE A 187 4.48 1.94 -10.38
C ILE A 187 5.80 1.56 -11.05
N GLY A 188 5.92 1.75 -12.37
CA GLY A 188 7.16 1.52 -13.11
C GLY A 188 8.32 2.37 -12.57
N LEU A 189 8.04 3.63 -12.22
CA LEU A 189 9.02 4.51 -11.59
C LEU A 189 9.46 4.02 -10.21
N PHE A 190 8.55 3.55 -9.36
CA PHE A 190 8.89 2.99 -8.05
C PHE A 190 9.81 1.77 -8.18
N ARG A 191 9.50 0.84 -9.09
CA ARG A 191 10.36 -0.31 -9.38
C ARG A 191 11.75 0.10 -9.86
N LYS A 192 11.84 1.12 -10.72
CA LYS A 192 13.12 1.67 -11.19
C LYS A 192 13.92 2.24 -10.02
N LEU A 193 13.30 3.04 -9.15
CA LEU A 193 13.93 3.65 -7.98
C LEU A 193 14.45 2.56 -7.01
N ALA A 194 13.68 1.51 -6.78
CA ALA A 194 14.11 0.39 -5.95
C ALA A 194 15.28 -0.38 -6.58
N GLY A 195 15.25 -0.62 -7.90
CA GLY A 195 16.35 -1.24 -8.65
C GLY A 195 17.65 -0.42 -8.59
N GLU A 196 17.57 0.89 -8.37
CA GLU A 196 18.71 1.78 -8.11
C GLU A 196 19.18 1.74 -6.63
N GLY A 197 18.57 0.91 -5.79
CA GLY A 197 18.93 0.70 -4.39
C GLY A 197 18.21 1.63 -3.40
N LEU A 198 17.16 2.34 -3.82
CA LEU A 198 16.32 3.12 -2.92
C LEU A 198 15.37 2.17 -2.17
N HIS A 199 15.32 2.29 -0.83
CA HIS A 199 14.38 1.53 -0.01
C HIS A 199 13.04 2.27 0.03
N LEU A 200 11.96 1.65 -0.48
CA LEU A 200 10.64 2.26 -0.57
C LEU A 200 9.68 1.67 0.45
N ILE A 201 8.98 2.55 1.17
CA ILE A 201 7.83 2.21 2.02
C ILE A 201 6.61 2.90 1.43
N ILE A 202 5.61 2.14 1.03
CA ILE A 202 4.43 2.66 0.31
C ILE A 202 3.17 2.25 1.06
N SER A 203 2.28 3.19 1.38
CA SER A 203 0.95 2.81 1.85
C SER A 203 0.00 2.62 0.66
N SER A 204 -0.81 1.60 0.72
CA SER A 204 -1.94 1.39 -0.19
C SER A 204 -3.08 0.70 0.54
N HIS A 205 -4.29 0.88 0.05
CA HIS A 205 -5.47 0.12 0.44
C HIS A 205 -5.95 -0.81 -0.69
N ILE A 206 -5.22 -0.86 -1.82
CA ILE A 206 -5.55 -1.66 -3.01
C ILE A 206 -4.51 -2.78 -3.17
N LEU A 207 -4.94 -4.03 -2.97
CA LEU A 207 -4.04 -5.19 -2.98
C LEU A 207 -3.40 -5.41 -4.36
N HIS A 208 -4.16 -5.22 -5.44
CA HIS A 208 -3.65 -5.37 -6.80
C HIS A 208 -2.47 -4.42 -7.11
N GLU A 209 -2.50 -3.17 -6.60
CA GLU A 209 -1.37 -2.26 -6.72
C GLU A 209 -0.15 -2.78 -5.96
N VAL A 210 -0.39 -3.31 -4.76
CA VAL A 210 0.65 -3.88 -3.89
C VAL A 210 1.32 -5.08 -4.57
N ASP A 211 0.55 -5.98 -5.15
CA ASP A 211 1.02 -7.15 -5.90
C ASP A 211 1.92 -6.75 -7.08
N MET A 212 1.55 -5.69 -7.79
CA MET A 212 2.34 -5.20 -8.92
C MET A 212 3.65 -4.52 -8.54
N MET A 213 3.85 -4.04 -7.31
CA MET A 213 5.01 -3.20 -7.00
C MET A 213 5.87 -3.69 -5.85
N SER A 214 5.36 -4.52 -4.95
CA SER A 214 6.00 -4.78 -3.66
C SER A 214 6.62 -6.18 -3.58
N ASP A 215 7.75 -6.27 -2.88
CA ASP A 215 8.37 -7.53 -2.54
C ASP A 215 7.80 -8.08 -1.21
N ARG A 216 7.35 -7.16 -0.35
CA ARG A 216 6.89 -7.45 1.01
C ARG A 216 5.66 -6.63 1.36
N VAL A 217 4.87 -7.19 2.27
CA VAL A 217 3.64 -6.58 2.79
C VAL A 217 3.68 -6.57 4.31
N VAL A 218 3.18 -5.49 4.89
CA VAL A 218 2.85 -5.38 6.32
C VAL A 218 1.39 -5.03 6.42
N LEU A 219 0.59 -5.96 6.91
CA LEU A 219 -0.85 -5.78 7.10
C LEU A 219 -1.13 -5.16 8.45
N LEU A 220 -1.92 -4.09 8.45
CA LEU A 220 -2.26 -3.30 9.62
C LEU A 220 -3.75 -3.30 9.87
N ASN A 221 -4.15 -3.49 11.13
CA ASN A 221 -5.53 -3.31 11.57
C ASN A 221 -5.62 -2.69 12.95
N ASN A 222 -6.47 -1.67 13.11
CA ASN A 222 -6.76 -1.03 14.39
C ASN A 222 -5.49 -0.71 15.22
N GLY A 223 -4.40 -0.32 14.54
CA GLY A 223 -3.12 0.00 15.17
C GLY A 223 -2.20 -1.18 15.47
N TYR A 224 -2.55 -2.38 15.02
CA TYR A 224 -1.71 -3.59 15.18
C TYR A 224 -1.18 -4.07 13.83
N VAL A 225 0.01 -4.66 13.83
CA VAL A 225 0.51 -5.48 12.72
C VAL A 225 -0.12 -6.85 12.87
N VAL A 226 -0.96 -7.23 11.92
CA VAL A 226 -1.69 -8.52 11.93
C VAL A 226 -0.96 -9.60 11.15
N ALA A 227 -0.21 -9.21 10.10
CA ALA A 227 0.66 -10.10 9.35
C ALA A 227 1.80 -9.32 8.68
N GLU A 228 2.91 -9.99 8.43
CA GLU A 228 4.02 -9.49 7.64
C GLU A 228 4.68 -10.62 6.85
N GLY A 229 5.11 -10.35 5.63
CA GLY A 229 5.76 -11.37 4.82
C GLY A 229 6.04 -10.95 3.39
N GLY A 230 6.56 -11.91 2.59
CA GLY A 230 6.59 -11.78 1.14
C GLY A 230 5.17 -11.82 0.57
N ILE A 231 4.95 -11.10 -0.52
CA ILE A 231 3.60 -10.98 -1.11
C ILE A 231 3.05 -12.35 -1.56
N HIS A 232 3.93 -13.23 -2.07
CA HIS A 232 3.54 -14.59 -2.47
C HIS A 232 3.04 -15.42 -1.28
N GLY A 233 3.68 -15.35 -0.10
CA GLY A 233 3.23 -16.09 1.09
C GLY A 233 1.88 -15.61 1.62
N VAL A 234 1.60 -14.31 1.53
CA VAL A 234 0.28 -13.75 1.88
C VAL A 234 -0.77 -14.16 0.85
N ARG A 235 -0.39 -14.27 -0.43
CA ARG A 235 -1.25 -14.72 -1.51
C ARG A 235 -1.58 -16.23 -1.39
N ASP A 236 -0.57 -17.07 -1.09
CA ASP A 236 -0.76 -18.51 -0.89
C ASP A 236 -1.74 -18.80 0.26
N GLU A 237 -1.70 -18.01 1.35
CA GLU A 237 -2.70 -18.08 2.41
C GLU A 237 -4.10 -17.65 1.93
N MET A 238 -4.18 -16.74 0.95
CA MET A 238 -5.44 -16.31 0.36
C MET A 238 -5.99 -17.31 -0.66
N GLU A 239 -5.12 -17.93 -1.48
CA GLU A 239 -5.52 -18.94 -2.49
C GLU A 239 -6.14 -20.19 -1.85
N THR A 240 -5.89 -20.43 -0.55
CA THR A 240 -6.58 -21.48 0.20
C THR A 240 -8.03 -21.14 0.56
N HIS A 241 -8.47 -19.89 0.31
CA HIS A 241 -9.82 -19.45 0.65
C HIS A 241 -10.72 -19.34 -0.57
N PRO A 242 -12.02 -19.68 -0.39
CA PRO A 242 -12.98 -19.61 -1.47
C PRO A 242 -13.14 -18.16 -1.97
N MET A 243 -12.85 -17.92 -3.26
CA MET A 243 -13.09 -16.63 -3.91
C MET A 243 -14.58 -16.30 -3.93
N GLN A 244 -14.94 -15.05 -3.61
CA GLN A 244 -16.30 -14.55 -3.68
C GLN A 244 -16.54 -13.80 -5.00
N ILE A 245 -17.57 -14.18 -5.73
CA ILE A 245 -17.90 -13.62 -7.04
C ILE A 245 -19.37 -13.19 -7.02
N LEU A 246 -19.63 -11.94 -7.41
CA LEU A 246 -20.99 -11.47 -7.70
C LEU A 246 -21.26 -11.60 -9.19
N ILE A 247 -22.33 -12.31 -9.51
CA ILE A 247 -22.83 -12.49 -10.89
C ILE A 247 -24.20 -11.82 -11.00
N ARG A 248 -24.34 -10.85 -11.88
CA ARG A 248 -25.61 -10.26 -12.25
C ARG A 248 -26.17 -11.00 -13.47
N CYS A 249 -27.38 -11.53 -13.36
CA CYS A 249 -28.02 -12.28 -14.44
C CYS A 249 -29.55 -12.27 -14.30
N ASP A 250 -30.23 -12.60 -15.40
CA ASP A 250 -31.68 -12.64 -15.47
C ASP A 250 -32.31 -13.81 -14.68
N ARG A 251 -31.55 -14.89 -14.41
CA ARG A 251 -32.05 -16.12 -13.75
C ARG A 251 -31.09 -16.63 -12.66
N PRO A 252 -30.85 -15.87 -11.60
CA PRO A 252 -29.83 -16.22 -10.61
C PRO A 252 -30.12 -17.51 -9.84
N ALA A 253 -31.39 -17.85 -9.59
CA ALA A 253 -31.75 -19.10 -8.92
C ALA A 253 -31.48 -20.34 -9.81
N MET A 254 -31.66 -20.23 -11.12
CA MET A 254 -31.34 -21.29 -12.07
C MET A 254 -29.83 -21.47 -12.21
N LEU A 255 -29.09 -20.36 -12.24
CA LEU A 255 -27.65 -20.38 -12.25
C LEU A 255 -27.08 -21.07 -10.99
N ALA A 256 -27.60 -20.71 -9.81
CA ALA A 256 -27.20 -21.34 -8.53
C ALA A 256 -27.43 -22.85 -8.56
N SER A 257 -28.60 -23.30 -9.02
CA SER A 257 -28.93 -24.72 -9.11
C SER A 257 -27.96 -25.52 -9.98
N ARG A 258 -27.53 -24.94 -11.11
CA ARG A 258 -26.56 -25.59 -12.00
C ARG A 258 -25.15 -25.61 -11.43
N MET A 259 -24.74 -24.54 -10.78
CA MET A 259 -23.41 -24.44 -10.17
C MET A 259 -23.21 -25.37 -8.99
N PHE A 260 -24.26 -25.62 -8.19
CA PHE A 260 -24.18 -26.57 -7.08
C PHE A 260 -24.13 -28.05 -7.53
N ALA A 261 -24.47 -28.33 -8.78
CA ALA A 261 -24.36 -29.71 -9.31
C ALA A 261 -22.89 -30.14 -9.49
N GLU A 262 -21.98 -29.19 -9.64
CA GLU A 262 -20.54 -29.39 -9.74
C GLU A 262 -19.91 -29.00 -8.40
N ASN A 263 -19.06 -29.83 -7.83
CA ASN A 263 -18.51 -29.69 -6.47
C ASN A 263 -17.54 -28.48 -6.26
N ASP A 264 -17.46 -27.57 -7.21
CA ASP A 264 -16.51 -26.44 -7.21
C ASP A 264 -17.06 -25.19 -6.47
N VAL A 265 -18.35 -25.18 -6.11
CA VAL A 265 -19.00 -24.09 -5.38
C VAL A 265 -19.17 -24.46 -3.92
N VAL A 266 -18.60 -23.65 -3.02
CA VAL A 266 -18.67 -23.86 -1.56
C VAL A 266 -19.97 -23.29 -0.99
N GLU A 267 -20.38 -22.13 -1.49
CA GLU A 267 -21.56 -21.40 -1.02
C GLU A 267 -22.12 -20.57 -2.17
N ALA A 268 -23.43 -20.47 -2.29
CA ALA A 268 -24.09 -19.52 -3.16
C ALA A 268 -25.37 -18.99 -2.51
N HIS A 269 -25.59 -17.68 -2.60
CA HIS A 269 -26.81 -17.04 -2.13
C HIS A 269 -27.24 -15.91 -3.07
N LEU A 270 -28.55 -15.71 -3.15
CA LEU A 270 -29.11 -14.66 -3.96
C LEU A 270 -28.80 -13.29 -3.37
N HIS A 271 -28.43 -12.35 -4.21
CA HIS A 271 -28.29 -10.96 -3.81
C HIS A 271 -29.64 -10.39 -3.32
N GLU A 272 -29.63 -9.39 -2.45
CA GLU A 272 -30.82 -8.83 -1.81
C GLU A 272 -31.91 -8.37 -2.80
N ASP A 273 -31.49 -7.81 -3.94
CA ASP A 273 -32.40 -7.37 -5.03
C ASP A 273 -32.88 -8.48 -5.96
N ARG A 274 -32.48 -9.73 -5.70
CA ARG A 274 -32.74 -10.92 -6.50
C ARG A 274 -32.30 -10.84 -7.97
N GLY A 275 -31.54 -9.83 -8.35
CA GLY A 275 -30.96 -9.66 -9.68
C GLY A 275 -29.54 -10.19 -9.81
N GLY A 276 -29.04 -10.90 -8.80
CA GLY A 276 -27.69 -11.43 -8.79
C GLY A 276 -27.51 -12.62 -7.88
N LEU A 277 -26.37 -13.28 -8.04
CA LEU A 277 -25.93 -14.44 -7.28
C LEU A 277 -24.53 -14.17 -6.72
N PHE A 278 -24.36 -14.30 -5.39
CA PHE A 278 -23.07 -14.42 -4.75
C PHE A 278 -22.64 -15.87 -4.74
N VAL A 279 -21.41 -16.13 -5.17
CA VAL A 279 -20.83 -17.47 -5.21
C VAL A 279 -19.48 -17.46 -4.51
N LYS A 280 -19.21 -18.48 -3.69
CA LYS A 280 -17.86 -18.77 -3.16
C LYS A 280 -17.33 -20.03 -3.81
N THR A 281 -16.15 -19.93 -4.42
CA THR A 281 -15.47 -21.07 -5.07
C THR A 281 -14.02 -21.17 -4.60
N ARG A 282 -13.52 -22.42 -4.48
CA ARG A 282 -12.09 -22.69 -4.21
C ARG A 282 -11.26 -22.82 -5.48
N GLU A 283 -11.92 -23.01 -6.62
CA GLU A 283 -11.31 -23.25 -7.92
C GLU A 283 -11.82 -22.22 -8.94
N PRO A 284 -11.33 -20.97 -8.89
CA PRO A 284 -11.86 -19.88 -9.73
C PRO A 284 -11.79 -20.17 -11.22
N ASP A 285 -10.69 -20.77 -11.69
CA ASP A 285 -10.51 -21.06 -13.11
C ASP A 285 -11.54 -22.08 -13.62
N ARG A 286 -11.80 -23.15 -12.86
CA ARG A 286 -12.83 -24.14 -13.17
C ARG A 286 -14.22 -23.52 -13.10
N PHE A 287 -14.46 -22.68 -12.12
CA PHE A 287 -15.71 -21.95 -11.97
C PHE A 287 -16.00 -21.06 -13.20
N TYR A 288 -15.01 -20.29 -13.68
CA TYR A 288 -15.20 -19.46 -14.87
C TYR A 288 -15.43 -20.29 -16.15
N LEU A 289 -14.77 -21.45 -16.28
CA LEU A 289 -15.04 -22.38 -17.37
C LEU A 289 -16.47 -22.91 -17.34
N LEU A 290 -16.92 -23.38 -16.16
CA LEU A 290 -18.30 -23.85 -15.95
C LEU A 290 -19.32 -22.75 -16.25
N LEU A 291 -19.07 -21.52 -15.76
CA LEU A 291 -19.93 -20.38 -16.03
C LEU A 291 -20.05 -20.09 -17.53
N ASN A 292 -18.94 -20.13 -18.26
CA ASN A 292 -18.91 -19.96 -19.70
C ASN A 292 -19.71 -21.05 -20.42
N GLU A 293 -19.63 -22.32 -20.00
CA GLU A 293 -20.41 -23.42 -20.55
C GLU A 293 -21.92 -23.23 -20.33
N ILE A 294 -22.31 -22.81 -19.11
CA ILE A 294 -23.72 -22.52 -18.79
C ILE A 294 -24.26 -21.37 -19.63
N VAL A 295 -23.50 -20.30 -19.76
CA VAL A 295 -23.89 -19.13 -20.58
C VAL A 295 -23.96 -19.47 -22.07
N ALA A 296 -23.04 -20.29 -22.58
CA ALA A 296 -23.01 -20.73 -23.99
C ALA A 296 -24.26 -21.56 -24.38
N GLN A 297 -24.95 -22.20 -23.41
CA GLN A 297 -26.22 -22.90 -23.66
C GLN A 297 -27.37 -21.93 -23.91
N GLY A 298 -27.21 -20.63 -23.71
CA GLY A 298 -28.18 -19.59 -24.06
C GLY A 298 -29.42 -19.50 -23.16
N GLU A 299 -29.45 -20.21 -22.04
CA GLU A 299 -30.60 -20.21 -21.12
C GLU A 299 -30.54 -19.12 -20.04
N ILE A 300 -29.34 -18.56 -19.80
CA ILE A 300 -29.06 -17.53 -18.78
C ILE A 300 -28.29 -16.40 -19.43
N ASN A 301 -28.78 -15.17 -19.25
CA ASN A 301 -28.09 -13.97 -19.71
C ASN A 301 -27.34 -13.32 -18.54
N VAL A 302 -26.01 -13.30 -18.63
CA VAL A 302 -25.15 -12.69 -17.61
C VAL A 302 -24.85 -11.24 -18.03
N GLU A 303 -25.18 -10.30 -17.16
CA GLU A 303 -24.98 -8.86 -17.36
C GLU A 303 -23.59 -8.43 -16.92
N SER A 304 -23.13 -8.93 -15.75
CA SER A 304 -21.81 -8.64 -15.22
C SER A 304 -21.33 -9.73 -14.28
N ILE A 305 -20.01 -9.86 -14.20
CA ILE A 305 -19.30 -10.73 -13.26
C ILE A 305 -18.24 -9.86 -12.59
N ALA A 306 -18.25 -9.82 -11.27
CA ALA A 306 -17.27 -9.07 -10.48
C ALA A 306 -16.77 -9.93 -9.31
N PRO A 307 -15.46 -10.19 -9.22
CA PRO A 307 -14.89 -10.70 -7.98
C PRO A 307 -15.10 -9.65 -6.89
N ILE A 308 -15.53 -10.09 -5.71
CA ILE A 308 -15.78 -9.21 -4.56
C ILE A 308 -14.53 -9.18 -3.67
N ASP A 309 -13.73 -10.25 -3.71
CA ASP A 309 -12.56 -10.45 -2.88
C ASP A 309 -11.28 -9.79 -3.44
N ASP A 310 -11.37 -9.07 -4.56
CA ASP A 310 -10.27 -8.22 -5.07
C ASP A 310 -10.02 -6.99 -4.17
N ASP A 311 -10.88 -6.76 -3.18
CA ASP A 311 -10.71 -5.68 -2.20
C ASP A 311 -10.05 -6.22 -0.93
N LEU A 312 -9.04 -5.50 -0.46
CA LEU A 312 -8.36 -5.71 0.82
C LEU A 312 -9.32 -5.89 2.00
N SER A 313 -10.56 -5.39 1.88
CA SER A 313 -11.62 -5.55 2.87
C SER A 313 -12.00 -7.00 3.10
N ALA A 314 -11.99 -7.84 2.07
CA ALA A 314 -12.32 -9.26 2.19
C ALA A 314 -11.19 -10.05 2.87
N VAL A 315 -9.94 -9.79 2.45
CA VAL A 315 -8.74 -10.34 3.14
C VAL A 315 -8.70 -9.91 4.59
N TYR A 316 -9.05 -8.66 4.81
CA TYR A 316 -9.11 -8.06 6.13
C TYR A 316 -10.18 -8.70 7.02
N GLN A 317 -11.40 -8.85 6.52
CA GLN A 317 -12.49 -9.49 7.27
C GLN A 317 -12.15 -10.94 7.60
N TYR A 318 -11.40 -11.61 6.73
CA TYR A 318 -10.97 -12.98 6.99
C TYR A 318 -9.92 -13.07 8.11
N LEU A 319 -8.84 -12.28 8.03
CA LEU A 319 -7.77 -12.30 9.05
C LEU A 319 -8.24 -11.80 10.42
N ILE A 320 -9.35 -11.03 10.47
CA ILE A 320 -9.89 -10.44 11.69
C ILE A 320 -11.21 -11.12 12.12
N GLY A 321 -12.03 -11.59 11.17
CA GLY A 321 -13.34 -12.17 11.42
C GLY A 321 -13.30 -13.55 12.08
N SER A 322 -12.17 -14.24 12.06
CA SER A 322 -11.99 -15.53 12.76
C SER A 322 -11.79 -15.39 14.27
N GLU A 323 -11.52 -14.19 14.80
CA GLU A 323 -11.36 -13.96 16.25
C GLU A 323 -12.56 -13.23 16.93
N GLY A 324 -13.57 -12.83 16.16
CA GLY A 324 -14.71 -12.01 16.66
C GLY A 324 -16.00 -12.76 16.99
N SER A 325 -16.03 -14.08 16.91
CA SER A 325 -17.21 -14.90 17.25
C SER A 325 -16.86 -16.00 18.26
N ALA A 326 -16.43 -15.59 19.44
CA ALA A 326 -16.38 -16.43 20.63
C ALA A 326 -16.87 -15.64 21.84
#